data_5e734f6c181cbf0745078f493b2b1267
#
_entry.id   5e734f6c181cbf0745078f493b2b1267
#
_cell.length_a   1.000
_cell.length_b   1.000
_cell.length_c   1.000
_cell.angle_alpha   90.00
_cell.angle_beta   90.00
_cell.angle_gamma   90.00
#
_symmetry.space_group_name_H-M   'P 1'
#
loop_
_entity.id
_entity.type
_entity.pdbx_description
1 polymer ?
#
loop_
_entity_poly.entity_id
_entity_poly.type
_entity_poly.pdbx_seq_one_letter_code
_entity_poly.pdbx_strand_id
1 'polypeptide(L)'
;EGSILIVDSTQGVEAQTLANVYQALDINHEIVPVLNKIDLPASDLDRTNKQIEEVIGIDTSNAVHCSGKTGEGIDDILEKIIQILPSPIGEKNKILKCLLVDSWYDTYLGVVILIRVIDGKLSKNMKIKMMSTNRDYIVEKVGVFTPKPKDINELNAGEIGFITTGIKVLSETKVGDTICDSSQPLKEALPGFKPSK
;
A
#
# COMPACT_ATOMS: atom_id res chain seq x y z
N GLU A 1 3.63 6.49 -0.86
CA GLU A 1 3.97 7.58 -1.76
C GLU A 1 2.89 8.66 -1.80
N GLY A 2 1.62 8.31 -1.61
CA GLY A 2 0.53 9.28 -1.57
C GLY A 2 -0.73 8.74 -0.94
N SER A 3 -1.69 9.62 -0.69
CA SER A 3 -2.97 9.32 -0.04
C SER A 3 -4.12 10.06 -0.71
N ILE A 4 -5.29 9.45 -0.70
CA ILE A 4 -6.54 10.12 -1.08
C ILE A 4 -7.22 10.59 0.21
N LEU A 5 -7.50 11.88 0.30
CA LEU A 5 -8.27 12.46 1.39
C LEU A 5 -9.74 12.54 1.01
N ILE A 6 -10.54 11.58 1.48
CA ILE A 6 -11.98 11.57 1.20
C ILE A 6 -12.71 12.32 2.31
N VAL A 7 -13.41 13.39 1.93
CA VAL A 7 -14.22 14.21 2.84
C VAL A 7 -15.69 14.14 2.42
N ASP A 8 -16.58 13.95 3.39
CA ASP A 8 -18.01 14.01 3.18
C ASP A 8 -18.46 15.46 2.98
N SER A 9 -18.93 15.79 1.78
CA SER A 9 -19.31 17.16 1.42
C SER A 9 -20.54 17.69 2.18
N THR A 10 -21.26 16.83 2.90
CA THR A 10 -22.37 17.24 3.74
C THR A 10 -21.92 17.59 5.17
N GLN A 11 -20.89 16.92 5.67
CA GLN A 11 -20.38 17.08 7.04
C GLN A 11 -19.17 18.01 7.09
N GLY A 12 -18.31 17.95 6.07
CA GLY A 12 -17.04 18.69 6.01
C GLY A 12 -15.91 17.98 6.75
N VAL A 13 -14.93 18.76 7.18
CA VAL A 13 -13.72 18.23 7.86
C VAL A 13 -14.04 17.92 9.32
N GLU A 14 -13.87 16.64 9.70
CA GLU A 14 -14.08 16.14 11.05
C GLU A 14 -12.73 15.87 11.77
N ALA A 15 -12.77 15.69 13.08
CA ALA A 15 -11.58 15.46 13.91
C ALA A 15 -10.77 14.21 13.45
N GLN A 16 -11.46 13.15 13.02
CA GLN A 16 -10.82 11.95 12.52
C GLN A 16 -10.11 12.20 11.17
N THR A 17 -10.70 13.03 10.31
CA THR A 17 -10.08 13.46 9.05
C THR A 17 -8.76 14.16 9.33
N LEU A 18 -8.71 15.08 10.29
CA LEU A 18 -7.50 15.78 10.69
C LEU A 18 -6.42 14.83 11.21
N ALA A 19 -6.78 13.91 12.10
CA ALA A 19 -5.84 12.95 12.66
C ALA A 19 -5.17 12.09 11.58
N ASN A 20 -5.96 11.62 10.62
CA ASN A 20 -5.44 10.78 9.52
C ASN A 20 -4.58 11.58 8.53
N VAL A 21 -4.98 12.81 8.22
CA VAL A 21 -4.24 13.68 7.30
C VAL A 21 -2.87 14.05 7.87
N TYR A 22 -2.80 14.41 9.15
CA TYR A 22 -1.50 14.73 9.76
C TYR A 22 -0.55 13.53 9.76
N GLN A 23 -1.05 12.31 9.96
CA GLN A 23 -0.22 11.11 9.81
C GLN A 23 0.32 10.92 8.39
N ALA A 24 -0.48 11.24 7.36
CA ALA A 24 -0.04 11.17 5.97
C ALA A 24 1.00 12.27 5.64
N LEU A 25 0.81 13.48 6.17
CA LEU A 25 1.76 14.58 6.01
C LEU A 25 3.08 14.32 6.72
N ASP A 26 3.06 13.73 7.92
CA ASP A 26 4.26 13.38 8.68
C ASP A 26 5.20 12.40 7.96
N ILE A 27 4.67 11.61 7.04
CA ILE A 27 5.44 10.68 6.18
C ILE A 27 5.62 11.22 4.76
N ASN A 28 5.37 12.53 4.54
CA ASN A 28 5.52 13.24 3.27
C ASN A 28 4.71 12.63 2.12
N HIS A 29 3.50 12.17 2.39
CA HIS A 29 2.61 11.74 1.32
C HIS A 29 2.08 12.93 0.53
N GLU A 30 2.06 12.79 -0.81
CA GLU A 30 1.25 13.63 -1.68
C GLU A 30 -0.23 13.33 -1.43
N ILE A 31 -1.08 14.36 -1.32
CA ILE A 31 -2.49 14.18 -0.95
C ILE A 31 -3.40 14.69 -2.06
N VAL A 32 -4.33 13.84 -2.49
CA VAL A 32 -5.39 14.21 -3.43
C VAL A 32 -6.69 14.38 -2.67
N PRO A 33 -7.24 15.61 -2.54
CA PRO A 33 -8.53 15.85 -1.91
C PRO A 33 -9.68 15.30 -2.79
N VAL A 34 -10.63 14.62 -2.16
CA VAL A 34 -11.83 14.08 -2.81
C VAL A 34 -13.05 14.42 -1.98
N LEU A 35 -14.00 15.16 -2.55
CA LEU A 35 -15.27 15.50 -1.93
C LEU A 35 -16.32 14.49 -2.36
N ASN A 36 -16.75 13.67 -1.40
CA ASN A 36 -17.72 12.59 -1.66
C ASN A 36 -19.15 13.00 -1.26
N LYS A 37 -20.13 12.23 -1.74
CA LYS A 37 -21.57 12.39 -1.52
C LYS A 37 -22.16 13.62 -2.21
N ILE A 38 -21.65 14.01 -3.38
CA ILE A 38 -22.19 15.13 -4.15
C ILE A 38 -23.64 14.90 -4.63
N ASP A 39 -24.12 13.67 -4.60
CA ASP A 39 -25.50 13.27 -4.91
C ASP A 39 -26.53 13.70 -3.85
N LEU A 40 -26.08 14.12 -2.68
CA LEU A 40 -26.97 14.51 -1.61
C LEU A 40 -27.32 16.02 -1.66
N PRO A 41 -28.61 16.41 -1.42
CA PRO A 41 -29.01 17.81 -1.44
C PRO A 41 -28.32 18.70 -0.40
N ALA A 42 -27.79 18.10 0.68
CA ALA A 42 -27.06 18.79 1.74
C ALA A 42 -25.56 18.96 1.43
N SER A 43 -25.11 18.53 0.25
CA SER A 43 -23.71 18.70 -0.18
C SER A 43 -23.38 20.18 -0.37
N ASP A 44 -22.26 20.63 0.24
CA ASP A 44 -21.76 22.00 0.15
C ASP A 44 -20.26 21.93 -0.16
N LEU A 45 -19.94 21.99 -1.44
CA LEU A 45 -18.57 21.86 -1.95
C LEU A 45 -17.72 23.08 -1.59
N ASP A 46 -18.28 24.28 -1.69
CA ASP A 46 -17.55 25.53 -1.42
C ASP A 46 -17.14 25.63 0.05
N ARG A 47 -18.05 25.29 0.95
CA ARG A 47 -17.76 25.23 2.38
C ARG A 47 -16.69 24.16 2.67
N THR A 48 -16.83 22.99 2.07
CA THR A 48 -15.91 21.87 2.33
C THR A 48 -14.52 22.16 1.81
N ASN A 49 -14.39 22.75 0.61
CA ASN A 49 -13.11 23.19 0.06
C ASN A 49 -12.43 24.21 0.99
N LYS A 50 -13.15 25.25 1.42
CA LYS A 50 -12.61 26.24 2.37
C LYS A 50 -12.14 25.61 3.67
N GLN A 51 -12.89 24.64 4.21
CA GLN A 51 -12.47 23.93 5.43
C GLN A 51 -11.17 23.13 5.21
N ILE A 52 -11.00 22.47 4.07
CA ILE A 52 -9.77 21.74 3.75
C ILE A 52 -8.58 22.72 3.68
N GLU A 53 -8.76 23.86 3.01
CA GLU A 53 -7.70 24.86 2.86
C GLU A 53 -7.36 25.57 4.18
N GLU A 54 -8.36 26.02 4.92
CA GLU A 54 -8.17 26.81 6.15
C GLU A 54 -7.75 25.97 7.35
N VAL A 55 -8.26 24.73 7.48
CA VAL A 55 -8.03 23.88 8.66
C VAL A 55 -6.87 22.92 8.46
N ILE A 56 -6.72 22.37 7.24
CA ILE A 56 -5.68 21.38 6.94
C ILE A 56 -4.48 22.04 6.23
N GLY A 57 -4.72 23.10 5.44
CA GLY A 57 -3.68 23.77 4.67
C GLY A 57 -3.34 23.10 3.33
N ILE A 58 -4.26 22.29 2.80
CA ILE A 58 -4.09 21.62 1.51
C ILE A 58 -4.86 22.39 0.44
N ASP A 59 -4.18 22.68 -0.70
CA ASP A 59 -4.80 23.28 -1.88
C ASP A 59 -5.88 22.38 -2.48
N THR A 60 -7.07 22.92 -2.68
CA THR A 60 -8.21 22.21 -3.24
C THR A 60 -8.44 22.48 -4.73
N SER A 61 -7.54 23.19 -5.41
CA SER A 61 -7.63 23.47 -6.86
C SER A 61 -7.70 22.19 -7.72
N ASN A 62 -7.14 21.10 -7.22
CA ASN A 62 -7.16 19.77 -7.83
C ASN A 62 -8.12 18.79 -7.14
N ALA A 63 -9.01 19.27 -6.28
CA ALA A 63 -9.98 18.41 -5.60
C ALA A 63 -10.94 17.76 -6.61
N VAL A 64 -11.21 16.47 -6.41
CA VAL A 64 -12.17 15.72 -7.21
C VAL A 64 -13.49 15.62 -6.48
N HIS A 65 -14.58 15.81 -7.19
CA HIS A 65 -15.93 15.69 -6.67
C HIS A 65 -16.52 14.35 -7.10
N CYS A 66 -17.04 13.56 -6.17
CA CYS A 66 -17.55 12.24 -6.49
C CYS A 66 -18.77 11.82 -5.67
N SER A 67 -19.43 10.80 -6.13
CA SER A 67 -20.42 10.03 -5.39
C SER A 67 -20.08 8.53 -5.45
N GLY A 68 -19.64 7.98 -4.35
CA GLY A 68 -19.42 6.53 -4.24
C GLY A 68 -20.72 5.72 -4.38
N LYS A 69 -21.90 6.37 -4.26
CA LYS A 69 -23.20 5.74 -4.45
C LYS A 69 -23.61 5.65 -5.92
N THR A 70 -23.40 6.72 -6.69
CA THR A 70 -23.83 6.78 -8.10
C THR A 70 -22.72 6.37 -9.06
N GLY A 71 -21.46 6.42 -8.62
CA GLY A 71 -20.28 6.21 -9.45
C GLY A 71 -19.77 7.47 -10.16
N GLU A 72 -20.44 8.60 -9.98
CA GLU A 72 -20.02 9.89 -10.56
C GLU A 72 -18.66 10.33 -10.02
N GLY A 73 -17.76 10.77 -10.90
CA GLY A 73 -16.41 11.25 -10.56
C GLY A 73 -15.39 10.17 -10.17
N ILE A 74 -15.74 8.88 -10.21
CA ILE A 74 -14.81 7.80 -9.84
C ILE A 74 -13.65 7.69 -10.84
N ASP A 75 -13.92 7.81 -12.13
CA ASP A 75 -12.88 7.79 -13.16
C ASP A 75 -11.92 8.98 -13.01
N ASP A 76 -12.43 10.15 -12.62
CA ASP A 76 -11.62 11.33 -12.36
C ASP A 76 -10.66 11.12 -11.17
N ILE A 77 -11.10 10.40 -10.12
CA ILE A 77 -10.23 10.02 -9.00
C ILE A 77 -9.09 9.13 -9.50
N LEU A 78 -9.38 8.12 -10.32
CA LEU A 78 -8.37 7.22 -10.84
C LEU A 78 -7.35 7.95 -11.73
N GLU A 79 -7.81 8.86 -12.58
CA GLU A 79 -6.94 9.71 -13.38
C GLU A 79 -6.07 10.64 -12.52
N LYS A 80 -6.62 11.24 -11.48
CA LYS A 80 -5.86 12.08 -10.54
C LYS A 80 -4.80 11.32 -9.77
N ILE A 81 -5.08 10.08 -9.36
CA ILE A 81 -4.08 9.20 -8.74
C ILE A 81 -2.86 9.05 -9.67
N ILE A 82 -3.11 8.76 -10.96
CA ILE A 82 -2.03 8.55 -11.93
C ILE A 82 -1.26 9.84 -12.22
N GLN A 83 -1.94 11.00 -12.24
CA GLN A 83 -1.36 12.29 -12.58
C GLN A 83 -0.56 12.91 -11.43
N ILE A 84 -1.03 12.77 -10.20
CA ILE A 84 -0.51 13.51 -9.04
C ILE A 84 0.37 12.65 -8.16
N LEU A 85 -0.05 11.41 -7.85
CA LEU A 85 0.70 10.59 -6.92
C LEU A 85 1.99 10.04 -7.56
N PRO A 86 3.14 10.19 -6.89
CA PRO A 86 4.39 9.66 -7.42
C PRO A 86 4.36 8.13 -7.43
N SER A 87 5.05 7.54 -8.42
CA SER A 87 5.24 6.10 -8.46
C SER A 87 6.12 5.63 -7.30
N PRO A 88 6.00 4.37 -6.86
CA PRO A 88 6.87 3.80 -5.83
C PRO A 88 8.35 3.94 -6.20
N ILE A 89 9.17 4.35 -5.22
CA ILE A 89 10.62 4.46 -5.39
C ILE A 89 11.23 3.07 -5.22
N GLY A 90 12.07 2.66 -6.18
CA GLY A 90 12.78 1.40 -6.10
C GLY A 90 13.54 1.12 -7.39
N GLU A 91 14.59 0.31 -7.30
CA GLU A 91 15.43 -0.01 -8.44
C GLU A 91 15.43 -1.51 -8.72
N LYS A 92 14.95 -1.89 -9.90
CA LYS A 92 14.82 -3.29 -10.35
C LYS A 92 16.16 -4.05 -10.39
N ASN A 93 17.26 -3.35 -10.62
CA ASN A 93 18.60 -3.96 -10.77
C ASN A 93 19.41 -4.03 -9.46
N LYS A 94 18.84 -3.57 -8.34
CA LYS A 94 19.45 -3.71 -7.02
C LYS A 94 19.28 -5.12 -6.44
N ILE A 95 19.96 -5.36 -5.33
CA ILE A 95 19.78 -6.58 -4.52
C ILE A 95 18.33 -6.60 -4.00
N LEU A 96 17.72 -7.78 -4.05
CA LEU A 96 16.34 -7.99 -3.57
C LEU A 96 16.19 -7.54 -2.12
N LYS A 97 15.20 -6.68 -1.91
CA LYS A 97 14.77 -6.20 -0.63
C LYS A 97 13.25 -6.12 -0.61
N CYS A 98 12.61 -6.97 0.17
CA CYS A 98 11.15 -6.98 0.33
C CYS A 98 10.77 -6.78 1.79
N LEU A 99 9.64 -6.12 2.00
CA LEU A 99 8.96 -6.02 3.28
C LEU A 99 7.84 -7.07 3.34
N LEU A 100 7.80 -7.87 4.39
CA LEU A 100 6.68 -8.74 4.69
C LEU A 100 5.57 -7.89 5.30
N VAL A 101 4.48 -7.70 4.55
CA VAL A 101 3.36 -6.81 4.93
C VAL A 101 2.35 -7.56 5.78
N ASP A 102 2.02 -8.81 5.39
CA ASP A 102 1.06 -9.66 6.09
C ASP A 102 1.30 -11.13 5.77
N SER A 103 0.74 -12.03 6.57
CA SER A 103 0.76 -13.46 6.29
C SER A 103 -0.46 -14.17 6.90
N TRP A 104 -0.99 -15.14 6.17
CA TRP A 104 -2.14 -15.96 6.62
C TRP A 104 -2.02 -17.38 6.14
N TYR A 105 -2.82 -18.25 6.74
CA TYR A 105 -2.92 -19.64 6.31
C TYR A 105 -4.09 -19.82 5.35
N ASP A 106 -3.80 -20.35 4.17
CA ASP A 106 -4.78 -20.76 3.18
C ASP A 106 -4.83 -22.29 3.11
N THR A 107 -6.04 -22.87 3.03
CA THR A 107 -6.23 -24.34 3.05
C THR A 107 -5.64 -25.05 1.84
N TYR A 108 -5.46 -24.35 0.71
CA TYR A 108 -4.93 -24.90 -0.54
C TYR A 108 -3.47 -24.52 -0.79
N LEU A 109 -3.07 -23.31 -0.39
CA LEU A 109 -1.76 -22.76 -0.68
C LEU A 109 -0.77 -22.87 0.51
N GLY A 110 -1.26 -23.26 1.70
CA GLY A 110 -0.47 -23.21 2.92
C GLY A 110 -0.30 -21.77 3.43
N VAL A 111 0.88 -21.44 3.96
CA VAL A 111 1.16 -20.07 4.39
C VAL A 111 1.39 -19.19 3.18
N VAL A 112 0.52 -18.20 3.01
CA VAL A 112 0.61 -17.15 2.00
C VAL A 112 1.21 -15.92 2.65
N ILE A 113 2.21 -15.33 2.01
CA ILE A 113 2.95 -14.18 2.50
C ILE A 113 2.74 -13.02 1.55
N LEU A 114 2.13 -11.94 2.03
CA LEU A 114 1.99 -10.68 1.29
C LEU A 114 3.27 -9.86 1.45
N ILE A 115 3.84 -9.45 0.34
CA ILE A 115 5.09 -8.72 0.30
C ILE A 115 4.98 -7.45 -0.52
N ARG A 116 5.79 -6.45 -0.15
CA ARG A 116 6.12 -5.30 -0.99
C ARG A 116 7.59 -5.41 -1.39
N VAL A 117 7.86 -5.43 -2.69
CA VAL A 117 9.23 -5.36 -3.21
C VAL A 117 9.70 -3.91 -3.15
N ILE A 118 10.72 -3.63 -2.37
CA ILE A 118 11.32 -2.29 -2.25
C ILE A 118 12.39 -2.08 -3.31
N ASP A 119 13.34 -3.01 -3.42
CA ASP A 119 14.39 -3.02 -4.45
C ASP A 119 14.55 -4.42 -5.04
N GLY A 120 15.10 -4.48 -6.24
CA GLY A 120 15.37 -5.74 -6.93
C GLY A 120 14.13 -6.36 -7.57
N LYS A 121 14.16 -7.65 -7.72
CA LYS A 121 13.04 -8.47 -8.22
C LYS A 121 12.98 -9.80 -7.49
N LEU A 122 11.77 -10.31 -7.30
CA LEU A 122 11.51 -11.61 -6.71
C LEU A 122 10.84 -12.49 -7.74
N SER A 123 11.37 -13.70 -7.94
CA SER A 123 10.89 -14.62 -8.97
C SER A 123 10.57 -15.99 -8.39
N LYS A 124 9.75 -16.75 -9.09
CA LYS A 124 9.50 -18.17 -8.79
C LYS A 124 10.82 -18.96 -8.79
N ASN A 125 10.93 -19.95 -7.91
CA ASN A 125 12.11 -20.80 -7.67
C ASN A 125 13.35 -20.06 -7.09
N MET A 126 13.24 -18.78 -6.79
CA MET A 126 14.30 -18.04 -6.12
C MET A 126 14.48 -18.51 -4.69
N LYS A 127 15.72 -18.61 -4.22
CA LYS A 127 16.02 -18.90 -2.82
C LYS A 127 16.09 -17.61 -2.04
N ILE A 128 15.18 -17.44 -1.10
CA ILE A 128 15.05 -16.24 -0.27
C ILE A 128 15.43 -16.53 1.18
N LYS A 129 15.80 -15.49 1.90
CA LYS A 129 16.09 -15.52 3.33
C LYS A 129 15.15 -14.60 4.10
N MET A 130 14.52 -15.12 5.15
CA MET A 130 13.83 -14.35 6.18
C MET A 130 14.86 -13.82 7.18
N MET A 131 15.02 -12.52 7.29
CA MET A 131 16.09 -11.95 8.13
C MET A 131 15.84 -12.12 9.62
N SER A 132 14.59 -12.09 10.08
CA SER A 132 14.26 -12.23 11.51
C SER A 132 14.57 -13.63 12.06
N THR A 133 14.40 -14.67 11.24
CA THR A 133 14.63 -16.07 11.63
C THR A 133 15.95 -16.62 11.10
N ASN A 134 16.61 -15.89 10.19
CA ASN A 134 17.81 -16.31 9.46
C ASN A 134 17.65 -17.64 8.72
N ARG A 135 16.42 -17.97 8.28
CA ARG A 135 16.10 -19.20 7.56
C ARG A 135 15.91 -18.94 6.07
N ASP A 136 16.32 -19.92 5.28
CA ASP A 136 16.20 -19.90 3.82
C ASP A 136 14.96 -20.70 3.38
N TYR A 137 14.28 -20.20 2.34
CA TYR A 137 13.13 -20.84 1.72
C TYR A 137 13.20 -20.69 0.20
N ILE A 138 12.51 -21.59 -0.51
CA ILE A 138 12.36 -21.50 -1.96
C ILE A 138 10.96 -20.94 -2.27
N VAL A 139 10.90 -19.97 -3.14
CA VAL A 139 9.65 -19.39 -3.62
C VAL A 139 8.95 -20.37 -4.55
N GLU A 140 7.84 -20.97 -4.13
CA GLU A 140 7.07 -21.93 -4.91
C GLU A 140 6.13 -21.25 -5.90
N LYS A 141 5.44 -20.19 -5.44
CA LYS A 141 4.54 -19.38 -6.24
C LYS A 141 4.77 -17.90 -5.99
N VAL A 142 4.53 -17.12 -7.03
CA VAL A 142 4.44 -15.65 -7.00
C VAL A 142 3.14 -15.24 -7.62
N GLY A 143 2.42 -14.29 -7.03
CA GLY A 143 1.15 -13.83 -7.57
C GLY A 143 0.74 -12.45 -7.08
N VAL A 144 -0.33 -11.96 -7.66
CA VAL A 144 -0.98 -10.68 -7.31
C VAL A 144 -2.48 -10.91 -7.10
N PHE A 145 -3.14 -9.97 -6.42
CA PHE A 145 -4.60 -9.96 -6.28
C PHE A 145 -5.22 -8.94 -7.23
N THR A 146 -6.10 -9.41 -8.17
CA THR A 146 -6.75 -8.56 -9.19
C THR A 146 -8.25 -8.83 -9.38
N PRO A 147 -9.17 -8.74 -8.45
CA PRO A 147 -9.12 -8.97 -7.00
C PRO A 147 -8.86 -10.43 -6.64
N LYS A 148 -9.07 -11.38 -7.58
CA LYS A 148 -8.77 -12.81 -7.37
C LYS A 148 -7.26 -13.06 -7.47
N PRO A 149 -6.73 -14.06 -6.76
CA PRO A 149 -5.34 -14.47 -6.91
C PRO A 149 -5.02 -14.79 -8.37
N LYS A 150 -3.92 -14.24 -8.87
CA LYS A 150 -3.39 -14.51 -10.21
C LYS A 150 -1.90 -14.80 -10.09
N ASP A 151 -1.49 -15.98 -10.55
CA ASP A 151 -0.09 -16.35 -10.59
C ASP A 151 0.65 -15.53 -11.65
N ILE A 152 1.86 -15.09 -11.28
CA ILE A 152 2.80 -14.37 -12.17
C ILE A 152 4.19 -14.96 -12.00
N ASN A 153 5.12 -14.60 -12.88
CA ASN A 153 6.48 -15.14 -12.85
C ASN A 153 7.41 -14.39 -11.88
N GLU A 154 7.23 -13.08 -11.77
CA GLU A 154 8.07 -12.21 -10.95
C GLU A 154 7.33 -10.99 -10.43
N LEU A 155 7.81 -10.42 -9.32
CA LEU A 155 7.46 -9.11 -8.78
C LEU A 155 8.70 -8.21 -8.86
N ASN A 156 8.51 -6.98 -9.28
CA ASN A 156 9.57 -5.98 -9.42
C ASN A 156 9.51 -4.93 -8.31
N ALA A 157 10.55 -4.13 -8.17
CA ALA A 157 10.60 -3.00 -7.24
C ALA A 157 9.34 -2.12 -7.38
N GLY A 158 8.72 -1.77 -6.25
CA GLY A 158 7.47 -1.02 -6.15
C GLY A 158 6.20 -1.87 -6.16
N GLU A 159 6.25 -3.12 -6.61
CA GLU A 159 5.08 -3.98 -6.70
C GLU A 159 4.74 -4.67 -5.36
N ILE A 160 3.45 -4.89 -5.15
CA ILE A 160 2.90 -5.68 -4.05
C ILE A 160 2.31 -6.96 -4.63
N GLY A 161 2.61 -8.08 -3.98
CA GLY A 161 2.06 -9.37 -4.37
C GLY A 161 2.21 -10.39 -3.24
N PHE A 162 1.86 -11.62 -3.53
CA PHE A 162 1.99 -12.72 -2.58
C PHE A 162 2.97 -13.78 -3.06
N ILE A 163 3.56 -14.47 -2.10
CA ILE A 163 4.38 -15.65 -2.35
C ILE A 163 3.94 -16.81 -1.47
N THR A 164 4.24 -18.04 -1.92
CA THR A 164 4.23 -19.24 -1.09
C THR A 164 5.61 -19.87 -1.10
N THR A 165 6.01 -20.46 0.02
CA THR A 165 7.38 -20.95 0.23
C THR A 165 7.44 -22.30 0.93
N GLY A 166 6.33 -23.05 0.97
CA GLY A 166 6.26 -24.32 1.69
C GLY A 166 6.33 -24.20 3.21
N ILE A 167 6.30 -23.00 3.78
CA ILE A 167 6.18 -22.76 5.22
C ILE A 167 4.83 -23.31 5.69
N LYS A 168 4.86 -24.11 6.76
CA LYS A 168 3.66 -24.74 7.32
C LYS A 168 3.14 -24.06 8.57
N VAL A 169 3.96 -23.25 9.22
CA VAL A 169 3.68 -22.65 10.52
C VAL A 169 3.74 -21.13 10.42
N LEU A 170 2.61 -20.46 10.64
CA LEU A 170 2.48 -19.01 10.52
C LEU A 170 3.47 -18.22 11.41
N SER A 171 3.85 -18.76 12.57
CA SER A 171 4.81 -18.11 13.47
C SER A 171 6.23 -17.97 12.89
N GLU A 172 6.53 -18.61 11.77
CA GLU A 172 7.80 -18.41 11.05
C GLU A 172 7.79 -17.18 10.13
N THR A 173 6.63 -16.58 9.94
CA THR A 173 6.44 -15.36 9.12
C THR A 173 6.04 -14.20 10.01
N LYS A 174 7.00 -13.35 10.39
CA LYS A 174 6.72 -12.18 11.22
C LYS A 174 6.38 -10.98 10.35
N VAL A 175 5.24 -10.36 10.58
CA VAL A 175 4.85 -9.11 9.93
C VAL A 175 5.91 -8.04 10.21
N GLY A 176 6.33 -7.33 9.17
CA GLY A 176 7.43 -6.37 9.23
C GLY A 176 8.83 -6.96 9.05
N ASP A 177 8.94 -8.29 8.83
CA ASP A 177 10.24 -8.89 8.50
C ASP A 177 10.76 -8.45 7.14
N THR A 178 12.07 -8.53 6.98
CA THR A 178 12.75 -8.28 5.71
C THR A 178 13.08 -9.58 5.02
N ILE A 179 12.72 -9.66 3.75
CA ILE A 179 13.04 -10.79 2.88
C ILE A 179 14.09 -10.33 1.87
N CYS A 180 15.15 -11.12 1.71
CA CYS A 180 16.21 -10.85 0.75
C CYS A 180 16.61 -12.09 -0.03
N ASP A 181 17.47 -11.92 -1.05
CA ASP A 181 18.09 -13.03 -1.77
C ASP A 181 19.06 -13.78 -0.83
N SER A 182 18.89 -15.10 -0.72
CA SER A 182 19.77 -15.93 0.11
C SER A 182 21.20 -15.96 -0.40
N SER A 183 21.43 -15.78 -1.71
CA SER A 183 22.76 -15.74 -2.32
C SER A 183 23.48 -14.41 -2.09
N GLN A 184 22.72 -13.33 -1.86
CA GLN A 184 23.24 -11.98 -1.61
C GLN A 184 22.50 -11.36 -0.41
N PRO A 185 22.73 -11.89 0.81
CA PRO A 185 21.97 -11.45 1.98
C PRO A 185 22.29 -9.98 2.32
N LEU A 186 21.24 -9.26 2.73
CA LEU A 186 21.37 -7.88 3.21
C LEU A 186 22.11 -7.84 4.54
N LYS A 187 22.87 -6.77 4.77
CA LYS A 187 23.54 -6.51 6.05
C LYS A 187 22.57 -5.98 7.11
N GLU A 188 21.59 -5.19 6.68
CA GLU A 188 20.63 -4.52 7.56
C GLU A 188 19.20 -4.79 7.08
N ALA A 189 18.31 -5.06 8.03
CA ALA A 189 16.88 -5.21 7.76
C ALA A 189 16.25 -3.83 7.47
N LEU A 190 15.13 -3.85 6.74
CA LEU A 190 14.26 -2.68 6.63
C LEU A 190 13.78 -2.24 8.02
N PRO A 191 13.53 -0.94 8.25
CA PRO A 191 12.80 -0.53 9.42
C PRO A 191 11.43 -1.20 9.40
N GLY A 192 11.28 -2.25 10.20
CA GLY A 192 10.07 -3.04 10.29
C GLY A 192 8.99 -2.36 11.11
N PHE A 193 7.84 -3.01 11.21
CA PHE A 193 6.79 -2.55 12.11
C PHE A 193 7.25 -2.66 13.56
N LYS A 194 6.88 -1.66 14.36
CA LYS A 194 7.08 -1.74 15.81
C LYS A 194 6.32 -2.95 16.34
N PRO A 195 6.90 -3.71 17.29
CA PRO A 195 6.16 -4.81 17.94
C PRO A 195 4.83 -4.29 18.48
N SER A 196 3.76 -5.02 18.21
CA SER A 196 2.47 -4.76 18.85
C SER A 196 2.65 -4.87 20.36
N LYS A 197 2.19 -3.84 21.08
CA LYS A 197 2.20 -3.83 22.55
C LYS A 197 1.13 -4.75 23.10
#